data_b6ae15394620ed2e888b3ad397ad98c0
#
_entry.id   b6ae15394620ed2e888b3ad397ad98c0
#
_cell.length_a   1.000
_cell.length_b   1.000
_cell.length_c   1.000
_cell.angle_alpha   90.00
_cell.angle_beta   90.00
_cell.angle_gamma   90.00
#
_symmetry.space_group_name_H-M   'P 1'
#
loop_
_entity.id
_entity.type
_entity.pdbx_description
1 polymer ?
#
loop_
_entity_poly.entity_id
_entity_poly.type
_entity_poly.pdbx_seq_one_letter_code
_entity_poly.pdbx_strand_id
1 'polypeptide(L)'
;MENFSATGRRPRAPLARLAAPAPVLPAGRRRAVLFVIELWCNAGMKIGHQFHTVALVGRSNTPGIAEPLASLAACIAKRGFEVVFEADTAQAIGSAGYPALTPAEIGARADVAVVLGGDGTMLGMGRQLAPYKTPLIGINHGRLGFITDIPASDMREVVPMMLAGSYEREERTLLEARIVRNGEPIYHALAFNDVVVNRSGFSGMAELRVSVDGRFMYNQRSDGLIVATPTGSTAYALSSQGPILHPQLQGIVLVPIAPHALSNRPIVLPDDSKIAIQIIGGRDVNVNFDMQSFTALELNDTIEVRRSKHTVPFLHPVGYSYYATLRKKLHWNEHPSSEEDDDA
;
A
#
# COMPACT_ATOMS: atom_id res chain seq x y z
N MET A 1 64.45 -23.19 13.27
CA MET A 1 64.94 -21.98 12.61
C MET A 1 63.99 -21.75 11.47
N GLU A 2 63.13 -20.75 11.36
CA GLU A 2 63.12 -19.39 11.85
C GLU A 2 61.70 -18.91 12.12
N ASN A 3 61.59 -18.01 13.05
CA ASN A 3 60.44 -17.24 13.46
C ASN A 3 59.85 -16.39 12.33
N PHE A 4 58.52 -16.27 12.26
CA PHE A 4 57.85 -15.03 11.83
C PHE A 4 56.71 -14.68 12.79
N SER A 5 57.01 -13.76 13.67
CA SER A 5 56.12 -12.92 14.43
C SER A 5 55.81 -11.69 13.59
N ALA A 6 54.55 -11.31 13.50
CA ALA A 6 54.15 -9.89 13.51
C ALA A 6 52.63 -9.71 13.53
N THR A 7 52.19 -9.37 14.62
CA THR A 7 50.95 -8.70 15.07
C THR A 7 50.66 -7.44 14.22
N GLY A 8 49.43 -7.36 13.74
CA GLY A 8 48.85 -6.17 13.16
C GLY A 8 47.37 -6.12 13.43
N ARG A 9 46.95 -5.86 14.68
CA ARG A 9 45.55 -5.54 14.99
C ARG A 9 45.22 -4.14 14.51
N ARG A 10 44.33 -4.02 13.50
CA ARG A 10 43.67 -2.76 13.17
C ARG A 10 42.63 -2.42 14.25
N PRO A 11 42.49 -1.15 14.67
CA PRO A 11 41.51 -0.75 15.66
C PRO A 11 40.10 -0.91 15.12
N ARG A 12 39.24 -1.59 15.87
CA ARG A 12 37.80 -1.66 15.62
C ARG A 12 37.18 -0.29 15.87
N ALA A 13 36.46 0.23 14.87
CA ALA A 13 35.58 1.38 15.02
C ALA A 13 34.52 1.10 16.11
N PRO A 14 34.09 2.09 16.89
CA PRO A 14 33.08 1.90 17.91
C PRO A 14 31.74 1.56 17.27
N LEU A 15 31.13 0.48 17.73
CA LEU A 15 29.75 0.07 17.41
C LEU A 15 28.83 1.23 17.78
N ALA A 16 28.13 1.77 16.78
CA ALA A 16 27.03 2.69 16.99
C ALA A 16 26.01 2.02 17.92
N ARG A 17 25.71 2.68 19.05
CA ARG A 17 24.68 2.23 20.00
C ARG A 17 23.35 2.15 19.22
N LEU A 18 22.83 0.94 19.10
CA LEU A 18 21.45 0.70 18.72
C LEU A 18 20.57 1.47 19.70
N ALA A 19 19.79 2.40 19.18
CA ALA A 19 18.77 3.09 19.97
C ALA A 19 17.81 2.03 20.52
N ALA A 20 17.59 2.07 21.83
CA ALA A 20 16.63 1.21 22.48
C ALA A 20 15.23 1.46 21.93
N PRO A 21 14.36 0.44 21.79
CA PRO A 21 12.99 0.63 21.36
C PRO A 21 12.28 1.59 22.33
N ALA A 22 11.49 2.52 21.78
CA ALA A 22 10.72 3.45 22.59
C ALA A 22 9.76 2.66 23.51
N PRO A 23 9.62 3.06 24.78
CA PRO A 23 8.77 2.34 25.72
C PRO A 23 7.30 2.45 25.30
N VAL A 24 6.60 1.31 25.27
CA VAL A 24 5.14 1.23 25.10
C VAL A 24 4.50 1.93 26.32
N LEU A 25 3.75 3.00 26.07
CA LEU A 25 3.12 3.79 27.13
C LEU A 25 1.84 3.10 27.62
N PRO A 26 1.67 2.84 28.94
CA PRO A 26 0.44 2.27 29.50
C PRO A 26 -0.75 3.22 29.34
N ALA A 27 -1.98 2.66 29.27
CA ALA A 27 -3.24 3.35 28.98
C ALA A 27 -3.51 4.64 29.80
N GLY A 28 -3.01 4.71 31.03
CA GLY A 28 -3.08 5.92 31.87
C GLY A 28 -2.28 7.13 31.33
N ARG A 29 -1.25 6.90 30.52
CA ARG A 29 -0.47 7.98 29.90
C ARG A 29 -1.12 8.53 28.61
N ARG A 30 -2.00 7.78 27.96
CA ARG A 30 -2.81 8.30 26.83
C ARG A 30 -3.67 9.48 27.25
N ARG A 31 -4.30 9.43 28.44
CA ARG A 31 -5.05 10.55 29.01
C ARG A 31 -4.17 11.77 29.33
N ALA A 32 -2.95 11.56 29.80
CA ALA A 32 -2.03 12.66 30.08
C ALA A 32 -1.54 13.36 28.79
N VAL A 33 -1.30 12.61 27.72
CA VAL A 33 -0.92 13.17 26.40
C VAL A 33 -2.11 13.93 25.80
N LEU A 34 -3.33 13.40 25.89
CA LEU A 34 -4.56 14.09 25.45
C LEU A 34 -4.78 15.39 26.24
N PHE A 35 -4.58 15.39 27.55
CA PHE A 35 -4.71 16.57 28.41
C PHE A 35 -3.64 17.63 28.09
N VAL A 36 -2.43 17.24 27.74
CA VAL A 36 -1.36 18.15 27.30
C VAL A 36 -1.70 18.75 25.94
N ILE A 37 -2.24 17.96 24.99
CA ILE A 37 -2.63 18.43 23.67
C ILE A 37 -3.85 19.36 23.77
N GLU A 38 -4.84 19.07 24.62
CA GLU A 38 -5.98 19.99 24.88
C GLU A 38 -5.52 21.29 25.52
N LEU A 39 -4.58 21.26 26.47
CA LEU A 39 -3.96 22.46 27.04
C LEU A 39 -3.19 23.27 26.00
N TRP A 40 -2.50 22.62 25.06
CA TRP A 40 -1.76 23.29 23.99
C TRP A 40 -2.69 23.89 22.93
N CYS A 41 -3.78 23.21 22.57
CA CYS A 41 -4.80 23.75 21.67
C CYS A 41 -5.52 24.98 22.27
N ASN A 42 -5.72 25.01 23.58
CA ASN A 42 -6.35 26.15 24.28
C ASN A 42 -5.38 27.33 24.53
N ALA A 43 -4.06 27.10 24.47
CA ALA A 43 -3.04 28.11 24.72
C ALA A 43 -2.69 29.00 23.53
N GLY A 44 -3.33 28.81 22.36
CA GLY A 44 -3.12 29.65 21.16
C GLY A 44 -1.70 29.62 20.59
N MET A 45 -0.87 28.65 20.99
CA MET A 45 0.45 28.45 20.41
C MET A 45 0.30 27.92 18.98
N LYS A 46 0.72 28.72 17.99
CA LYS A 46 0.86 28.27 16.61
C LYS A 46 1.96 27.23 16.57
N ILE A 47 1.59 25.95 16.68
CA ILE A 47 2.47 24.84 16.28
C ILE A 47 2.62 25.04 14.77
N GLY A 48 3.86 25.12 14.27
CA GLY A 48 4.09 25.11 12.83
C GLY A 48 3.56 23.79 12.30
N HIS A 49 2.34 23.79 11.74
CA HIS A 49 1.75 22.61 11.16
C HIS A 49 2.62 22.14 10.00
N GLN A 50 3.00 20.86 10.02
CA GLN A 50 3.72 20.24 8.90
C GLN A 50 2.80 20.15 7.65
N PHE A 51 1.49 20.13 7.86
CA PHE A 51 0.46 20.11 6.84
C PHE A 51 -0.37 21.40 6.92
N HIS A 52 -0.83 21.89 5.76
CA HIS A 52 -1.72 23.04 5.63
C HIS A 52 -3.01 22.66 4.90
N THR A 53 -2.87 21.97 3.77
CA THR A 53 -3.99 21.54 2.91
C THR A 53 -4.20 20.04 3.03
N VAL A 54 -5.38 19.63 3.43
CA VAL A 54 -5.81 18.25 3.62
C VAL A 54 -6.85 17.88 2.57
N ALA A 55 -6.56 16.90 1.72
CA ALA A 55 -7.53 16.36 0.79
C ALA A 55 -8.34 15.22 1.42
N LEU A 56 -9.66 15.27 1.27
CA LEU A 56 -10.56 14.20 1.68
C LEU A 56 -11.05 13.42 0.46
N VAL A 57 -10.90 12.11 0.55
CA VAL A 57 -11.30 11.17 -0.50
C VAL A 57 -12.23 10.13 0.10
N GLY A 58 -13.33 9.86 -0.57
CA GLY A 58 -14.29 8.83 -0.19
C GLY A 58 -14.62 7.91 -1.35
N ARG A 59 -15.13 6.74 -1.05
CA ARG A 59 -15.66 5.86 -2.09
C ARG A 59 -17.03 6.37 -2.56
N SER A 60 -17.10 6.95 -3.76
CA SER A 60 -18.26 7.65 -4.33
C SER A 60 -19.59 6.89 -4.26
N ASN A 61 -19.57 5.56 -4.38
CA ASN A 61 -20.78 4.72 -4.40
C ASN A 61 -21.06 4.00 -3.07
N THR A 62 -20.54 4.50 -1.94
CA THR A 62 -20.77 3.88 -0.63
C THR A 62 -21.91 4.58 0.09
N PRO A 63 -23.04 3.88 0.36
CA PRO A 63 -24.13 4.46 1.16
C PRO A 63 -23.63 4.91 2.53
N GLY A 64 -24.09 6.09 2.97
CA GLY A 64 -23.79 6.62 4.30
C GLY A 64 -22.40 7.22 4.47
N ILE A 65 -21.58 7.40 3.42
CA ILE A 65 -20.23 7.96 3.52
C ILE A 65 -20.23 9.50 3.67
N ALA A 66 -21.29 10.15 3.24
CA ALA A 66 -21.38 11.63 3.19
C ALA A 66 -21.29 12.25 4.59
N GLU A 67 -22.04 11.75 5.56
CA GLU A 67 -22.06 12.30 6.92
C GLU A 67 -20.70 12.14 7.63
N PRO A 68 -20.05 10.95 7.66
CA PRO A 68 -18.70 10.81 8.19
C PRO A 68 -17.68 11.75 7.56
N LEU A 69 -17.69 11.90 6.22
CA LEU A 69 -16.78 12.81 5.52
C LEU A 69 -17.03 14.28 5.86
N ALA A 70 -18.29 14.72 5.88
CA ALA A 70 -18.65 16.08 6.27
C ALA A 70 -18.26 16.39 7.72
N SER A 71 -18.48 15.42 8.62
CA SER A 71 -18.08 15.51 10.03
C SER A 71 -16.57 15.63 10.19
N LEU A 72 -15.81 14.82 9.45
CA LEU A 72 -14.33 14.85 9.46
C LEU A 72 -13.83 16.19 8.87
N ALA A 73 -14.41 16.66 7.76
CA ALA A 73 -14.06 17.94 7.14
C ALA A 73 -14.22 19.09 8.12
N ALA A 74 -15.37 19.18 8.78
CA ALA A 74 -15.64 20.21 9.79
C ALA A 74 -14.67 20.13 10.98
N CYS A 75 -14.31 18.89 11.40
CA CYS A 75 -13.37 18.64 12.48
C CYS A 75 -11.95 19.15 12.13
N ILE A 76 -11.49 18.92 10.91
CA ILE A 76 -10.18 19.34 10.40
C ILE A 76 -10.15 20.86 10.17
N ALA A 77 -11.18 21.41 9.50
CA ALA A 77 -11.28 22.84 9.21
C ALA A 77 -11.32 23.70 10.49
N LYS A 78 -12.04 23.25 11.55
CA LYS A 78 -12.08 23.90 12.86
C LYS A 78 -10.70 24.03 13.51
N ARG A 79 -9.74 23.20 13.12
CA ARG A 79 -8.35 23.25 13.62
C ARG A 79 -7.42 24.09 12.75
N GLY A 80 -7.95 24.78 11.75
CA GLY A 80 -7.22 25.75 10.93
C GLY A 80 -6.57 25.16 9.69
N PHE A 81 -6.86 23.91 9.33
CA PHE A 81 -6.40 23.33 8.07
C PHE A 81 -7.33 23.73 6.91
N GLU A 82 -6.77 23.96 5.74
CA GLU A 82 -7.53 24.03 4.50
C GLU A 82 -8.01 22.60 4.14
N VAL A 83 -9.31 22.46 3.87
CA VAL A 83 -9.89 21.16 3.46
C VAL A 83 -10.33 21.25 2.02
N VAL A 84 -9.96 20.26 1.22
CA VAL A 84 -10.40 20.08 -0.17
C VAL A 84 -10.95 18.67 -0.35
N PHE A 85 -11.87 18.49 -1.27
CA PHE A 85 -12.40 17.16 -1.61
C PHE A 85 -11.88 16.71 -2.97
N GLU A 86 -11.69 15.40 -3.11
CA GLU A 86 -11.52 14.81 -4.42
C GLU A 86 -12.85 14.98 -5.23
N ALA A 87 -12.73 15.21 -6.54
CA ALA A 87 -13.84 15.64 -7.39
C ALA A 87 -15.04 14.68 -7.42
N ASP A 88 -14.78 13.36 -7.60
CA ASP A 88 -15.84 12.34 -7.63
C ASP A 88 -16.48 12.19 -6.25
N THR A 89 -15.68 12.30 -5.19
CA THR A 89 -16.14 12.32 -3.80
C THR A 89 -17.05 13.52 -3.55
N ALA A 90 -16.61 14.73 -3.96
CA ALA A 90 -17.38 15.95 -3.81
C ALA A 90 -18.73 15.86 -4.51
N GLN A 91 -18.76 15.33 -5.73
CA GLN A 91 -19.98 15.13 -6.49
C GLN A 91 -20.93 14.14 -5.77
N ALA A 92 -20.38 13.03 -5.24
CA ALA A 92 -21.18 11.99 -4.60
C ALA A 92 -21.82 12.42 -3.28
N ILE A 93 -21.15 13.28 -2.51
CA ILE A 93 -21.64 13.72 -1.18
C ILE A 93 -22.35 15.08 -1.20
N GLY A 94 -22.34 15.79 -2.34
CA GLY A 94 -22.88 17.15 -2.41
C GLY A 94 -22.08 18.11 -1.53
N SER A 95 -20.76 18.19 -1.70
CA SER A 95 -19.81 18.91 -0.83
C SER A 95 -20.10 20.42 -0.80
N ALA A 96 -21.07 20.84 0.01
CA ALA A 96 -21.39 22.25 0.18
C ALA A 96 -20.22 22.97 0.89
N GLY A 97 -19.54 23.85 0.16
CA GLY A 97 -18.63 24.82 0.74
C GLY A 97 -17.13 24.49 0.72
N TYR A 98 -16.70 23.31 0.27
CA TYR A 98 -15.30 22.96 0.12
C TYR A 98 -14.88 22.84 -1.35
N PRO A 99 -13.66 23.25 -1.75
CA PRO A 99 -13.16 23.09 -3.11
C PRO A 99 -13.12 21.60 -3.52
N ALA A 100 -13.52 21.32 -4.75
CA ALA A 100 -13.38 20.00 -5.38
C ALA A 100 -12.18 20.00 -6.33
N LEU A 101 -11.26 19.04 -6.17
CA LEU A 101 -10.02 18.94 -6.92
C LEU A 101 -9.90 17.57 -7.59
N THR A 102 -9.35 17.54 -8.79
CA THR A 102 -8.92 16.30 -9.41
C THR A 102 -7.74 15.67 -8.66
N PRO A 103 -7.47 14.37 -8.80
CA PRO A 103 -6.29 13.75 -8.19
C PRO A 103 -4.96 14.42 -8.54
N ALA A 104 -4.82 14.93 -9.77
CA ALA A 104 -3.63 15.67 -10.19
C ALA A 104 -3.49 17.02 -9.43
N GLU A 105 -4.60 17.74 -9.24
CA GLU A 105 -4.60 18.99 -8.46
C GLU A 105 -4.38 18.73 -6.97
N ILE A 106 -4.93 17.63 -6.43
CA ILE A 106 -4.63 17.16 -5.07
C ILE A 106 -3.14 16.91 -4.92
N GLY A 107 -2.55 16.15 -5.84
CA GLY A 107 -1.11 15.87 -5.81
C GLY A 107 -0.23 17.12 -5.87
N ALA A 108 -0.69 18.17 -6.58
CA ALA A 108 0.05 19.42 -6.71
C ALA A 108 -0.13 20.38 -5.52
N ARG A 109 -1.23 20.27 -4.74
CA ARG A 109 -1.62 21.26 -3.75
C ARG A 109 -1.77 20.74 -2.33
N ALA A 110 -2.21 19.48 -2.16
CA ALA A 110 -2.46 18.94 -0.84
C ALA A 110 -1.18 18.36 -0.23
N ASP A 111 -0.98 18.64 1.05
CA ASP A 111 0.16 18.09 1.82
C ASP A 111 -0.09 16.65 2.26
N VAL A 112 -1.35 16.24 2.37
CA VAL A 112 -1.77 14.89 2.75
C VAL A 112 -3.17 14.59 2.21
N ALA A 113 -3.43 13.35 1.85
CA ALA A 113 -4.77 12.86 1.49
C ALA A 113 -5.29 11.85 2.51
N VAL A 114 -6.46 12.12 3.07
CA VAL A 114 -7.17 11.24 4.00
C VAL A 114 -8.25 10.50 3.23
N VAL A 115 -8.15 9.18 3.17
CA VAL A 115 -9.02 8.33 2.38
C VAL A 115 -9.95 7.55 3.30
N LEU A 116 -11.25 7.83 3.21
CA LEU A 116 -12.31 7.09 3.90
C LEU A 116 -12.90 6.04 2.96
N GLY A 117 -12.59 4.77 3.21
CA GLY A 117 -13.04 3.69 2.35
C GLY A 117 -12.46 2.35 2.74
N GLY A 118 -12.18 1.51 1.75
CA GLY A 118 -11.45 0.26 1.90
C GLY A 118 -10.12 0.30 1.14
N ASP A 119 -9.41 -0.83 1.19
CA ASP A 119 -8.10 -0.97 0.52
C ASP A 119 -8.16 -0.60 -0.97
N GLY A 120 -9.24 -0.97 -1.68
CA GLY A 120 -9.39 -0.63 -3.11
C GLY A 120 -9.41 0.88 -3.39
N THR A 121 -10.01 1.70 -2.53
CA THR A 121 -10.00 3.17 -2.66
C THR A 121 -8.60 3.72 -2.40
N MET A 122 -7.91 3.17 -1.39
CA MET A 122 -6.52 3.51 -1.08
C MET A 122 -5.59 3.18 -2.25
N LEU A 123 -5.72 2.00 -2.88
CA LEU A 123 -4.92 1.60 -4.04
C LEU A 123 -5.12 2.57 -5.21
N GLY A 124 -6.38 2.89 -5.52
CA GLY A 124 -6.71 3.82 -6.60
C GLY A 124 -6.09 5.20 -6.41
N MET A 125 -6.25 5.76 -5.23
CA MET A 125 -5.68 7.06 -4.89
C MET A 125 -4.15 7.00 -4.80
N GLY A 126 -3.59 5.94 -4.22
CA GLY A 126 -2.15 5.73 -4.13
C GLY A 126 -1.45 5.74 -5.48
N ARG A 127 -2.01 5.06 -6.50
CA ARG A 127 -1.45 5.10 -7.86
C ARG A 127 -1.49 6.50 -8.48
N GLN A 128 -2.57 7.24 -8.27
CA GLN A 128 -2.74 8.57 -8.84
C GLN A 128 -1.85 9.61 -8.15
N LEU A 129 -1.62 9.48 -6.84
CA LEU A 129 -0.81 10.41 -6.05
C LEU A 129 0.69 10.01 -5.97
N ALA A 130 1.07 8.81 -6.40
CA ALA A 130 2.46 8.35 -6.39
C ALA A 130 3.46 9.31 -7.08
N PRO A 131 3.16 9.92 -8.26
CA PRO A 131 4.06 10.88 -8.90
C PRO A 131 4.35 12.12 -8.06
N TYR A 132 3.44 12.49 -7.17
CA TYR A 132 3.49 13.70 -6.33
C TYR A 132 4.07 13.42 -4.94
N LYS A 133 4.16 12.13 -4.55
CA LYS A 133 4.56 11.70 -3.20
C LYS A 133 3.67 12.24 -2.07
N THR A 134 2.41 12.56 -2.38
CA THR A 134 1.44 13.00 -1.38
C THR A 134 1.16 11.86 -0.40
N PRO A 135 1.37 12.05 0.92
CA PRO A 135 1.15 11.02 1.91
C PRO A 135 -0.34 10.65 2.01
N LEU A 136 -0.61 9.39 2.35
CA LEU A 136 -1.95 8.87 2.54
C LEU A 136 -2.21 8.46 4.00
N ILE A 137 -3.39 8.80 4.50
CA ILE A 137 -3.96 8.29 5.75
C ILE A 137 -5.18 7.47 5.39
N GLY A 138 -5.24 6.20 5.82
CA GLY A 138 -6.32 5.29 5.49
C GLY A 138 -7.32 5.11 6.62
N ILE A 139 -8.59 5.47 6.39
CA ILE A 139 -9.69 5.25 7.32
C ILE A 139 -10.58 4.14 6.78
N ASN A 140 -10.82 3.14 7.59
CA ASN A 140 -11.67 2.03 7.26
C ASN A 140 -13.16 2.38 7.43
N HIS A 141 -13.93 2.17 6.36
CA HIS A 141 -15.38 2.26 6.41
C HIS A 141 -15.99 0.86 6.18
N GLY A 142 -16.13 0.08 7.26
CA GLY A 142 -16.64 -1.28 7.22
C GLY A 142 -15.65 -2.31 7.75
N ARG A 143 -15.27 -3.31 6.94
CA ARG A 143 -14.32 -4.34 7.37
C ARG A 143 -12.89 -3.82 7.36
N LEU A 144 -12.15 -4.07 8.42
CA LEU A 144 -10.73 -3.71 8.54
C LEU A 144 -9.95 -4.09 7.27
N GLY A 145 -9.15 -3.15 6.72
CA GLY A 145 -8.25 -3.39 5.61
C GLY A 145 -6.84 -3.76 6.06
N PHE A 146 -5.96 -4.05 5.10
CA PHE A 146 -4.52 -4.18 5.35
C PHE A 146 -3.79 -2.84 5.31
N ILE A 147 -4.39 -1.83 4.65
CA ILE A 147 -3.84 -0.49 4.45
C ILE A 147 -4.80 0.62 4.87
N THR A 148 -5.97 0.27 5.45
CA THR A 148 -6.92 1.18 6.07
C THR A 148 -7.07 0.77 7.53
N ASP A 149 -6.23 1.34 8.39
CA ASP A 149 -6.01 0.89 9.77
C ASP A 149 -6.73 1.73 10.83
N ILE A 150 -7.29 2.89 10.45
CA ILE A 150 -8.06 3.73 11.37
C ILE A 150 -9.55 3.39 11.25
N PRO A 151 -10.21 2.92 12.32
CA PRO A 151 -11.67 2.76 12.31
C PRO A 151 -12.40 4.08 12.10
N ALA A 152 -13.50 4.09 11.35
CA ALA A 152 -14.30 5.30 11.15
C ALA A 152 -14.83 5.90 12.46
N SER A 153 -15.05 5.07 13.52
CA SER A 153 -15.41 5.53 14.87
C SER A 153 -14.36 6.46 15.46
N ASP A 154 -13.08 6.22 15.18
CA ASP A 154 -11.95 6.86 15.85
C ASP A 154 -11.36 8.02 15.03
N MET A 155 -11.81 8.17 13.77
CA MET A 155 -11.22 9.13 12.82
C MET A 155 -11.18 10.56 13.32
N ARG A 156 -12.20 11.01 14.10
CA ARG A 156 -12.29 12.39 14.62
C ARG A 156 -11.30 12.69 15.73
N GLU A 157 -10.78 11.65 16.36
CA GLU A 157 -9.74 11.75 17.39
C GLU A 157 -8.35 11.53 16.77
N VAL A 158 -8.18 10.44 16.02
CA VAL A 158 -6.89 9.98 15.51
C VAL A 158 -6.36 10.90 14.39
N VAL A 159 -7.18 11.25 13.39
CA VAL A 159 -6.70 12.04 12.24
C VAL A 159 -6.16 13.41 12.66
N PRO A 160 -6.81 14.19 13.53
CA PRO A 160 -6.22 15.46 14.01
C PRO A 160 -4.89 15.29 14.75
N MET A 161 -4.70 14.21 15.52
CA MET A 161 -3.41 13.93 16.17
C MET A 161 -2.33 13.65 15.14
N MET A 162 -2.64 12.89 14.10
CA MET A 162 -1.72 12.63 13.00
C MET A 162 -1.36 13.91 12.24
N LEU A 163 -2.35 14.77 11.95
CA LEU A 163 -2.12 16.07 11.30
C LEU A 163 -1.26 17.01 12.16
N ALA A 164 -1.30 16.85 13.48
CA ALA A 164 -0.42 17.56 14.43
C ALA A 164 0.98 16.94 14.55
N GLY A 165 1.30 15.87 13.78
CA GLY A 165 2.62 15.25 13.73
C GLY A 165 2.76 13.93 14.50
N SER A 166 1.68 13.41 15.10
CA SER A 166 1.70 12.13 15.83
C SER A 166 1.40 10.96 14.90
N TYR A 167 2.37 10.55 14.08
CA TYR A 167 2.24 9.45 13.13
C TYR A 167 3.56 8.70 12.90
N GLU A 168 3.46 7.49 12.40
CA GLU A 168 4.57 6.71 11.84
C GLU A 168 4.46 6.72 10.32
N ARG A 169 5.60 6.95 9.64
CA ARG A 169 5.65 7.01 8.18
C ARG A 169 6.23 5.74 7.60
N GLU A 170 5.56 5.17 6.63
CA GLU A 170 6.00 4.01 5.87
C GLU A 170 5.96 4.29 4.37
N GLU A 171 7.02 3.90 3.65
CA GLU A 171 7.07 4.01 2.18
C GLU A 171 6.64 2.68 1.54
N ARG A 172 5.66 2.74 0.65
CA ARG A 172 5.19 1.57 -0.11
C ARG A 172 5.65 1.66 -1.57
N THR A 173 6.13 0.56 -2.09
CA THR A 173 6.56 0.43 -3.49
C THR A 173 5.38 0.10 -4.40
N LEU A 174 5.50 0.46 -5.68
CA LEU A 174 4.57 0.09 -6.74
C LEU A 174 5.32 -0.68 -7.82
N LEU A 175 4.57 -1.44 -8.60
CA LEU A 175 5.01 -1.96 -9.88
C LEU A 175 4.66 -0.97 -11.00
N GLU A 176 5.51 -0.92 -11.99
CA GLU A 176 5.27 -0.27 -13.28
C GLU A 176 5.27 -1.35 -14.34
N ALA A 177 4.22 -1.41 -15.16
CA ALA A 177 4.16 -2.38 -16.23
C ALA A 177 3.82 -1.74 -17.56
N ARG A 178 4.41 -2.31 -18.63
CA ARG A 178 4.17 -1.94 -20.04
C ARG A 178 3.76 -3.16 -20.81
N ILE A 179 2.85 -2.98 -21.75
CA ILE A 179 2.54 -3.98 -22.77
C ILE A 179 3.25 -3.56 -24.04
N VAL A 180 4.05 -4.46 -24.58
CA VAL A 180 4.81 -4.27 -25.83
C VAL A 180 4.24 -5.20 -26.89
N ARG A 181 3.80 -4.64 -28.01
CA ARG A 181 3.29 -5.35 -29.20
C ARG A 181 4.11 -4.95 -30.42
N ASN A 182 4.68 -5.92 -31.12
CA ASN A 182 5.55 -5.69 -32.28
C ASN A 182 6.71 -4.72 -32.03
N GLY A 183 7.26 -4.74 -30.79
CA GLY A 183 8.35 -3.87 -30.39
C GLY A 183 7.93 -2.47 -29.88
N GLU A 184 6.64 -2.11 -30.00
CA GLU A 184 6.10 -0.82 -29.58
C GLU A 184 5.32 -0.92 -28.28
N PRO A 185 5.51 0.01 -27.33
CA PRO A 185 4.71 0.07 -26.10
C PRO A 185 3.30 0.58 -26.42
N ILE A 186 2.28 -0.27 -26.20
CA ILE A 186 0.87 0.06 -26.48
C ILE A 186 0.07 0.44 -25.23
N TYR A 187 0.57 0.11 -24.04
CA TYR A 187 -0.08 0.41 -22.78
C TYR A 187 0.94 0.53 -21.64
N HIS A 188 0.64 1.39 -20.67
CA HIS A 188 1.45 1.59 -19.47
C HIS A 188 0.57 1.86 -18.27
N ALA A 189 0.85 1.20 -17.14
CA ALA A 189 0.15 1.45 -15.88
C ALA A 189 1.04 1.20 -14.65
N LEU A 190 0.62 1.79 -13.54
CA LEU A 190 1.12 1.47 -12.20
C LEU A 190 0.19 0.47 -11.53
N ALA A 191 0.75 -0.43 -10.73
CA ALA A 191 0.01 -1.30 -9.83
C ALA A 191 0.56 -1.18 -8.41
N PHE A 192 -0.33 -1.10 -7.44
CA PHE A 192 0.03 -1.01 -6.03
C PHE A 192 0.19 -2.40 -5.42
N ASN A 193 -0.78 -3.29 -5.69
CA ASN A 193 -0.75 -4.67 -5.27
C ASN A 193 -0.04 -5.56 -6.29
N ASP A 194 -0.62 -5.67 -7.48
CA ASP A 194 -0.21 -6.70 -8.44
C ASP A 194 -0.50 -6.35 -9.90
N VAL A 195 0.29 -6.99 -10.76
CA VAL A 195 0.05 -7.13 -12.20
C VAL A 195 -0.27 -8.60 -12.44
N VAL A 196 -1.46 -8.88 -12.94
CA VAL A 196 -1.97 -10.24 -13.13
C VAL A 196 -2.18 -10.52 -14.61
N VAL A 197 -1.45 -11.46 -15.16
CA VAL A 197 -1.72 -12.01 -16.48
C VAL A 197 -2.57 -13.25 -16.30
N ASN A 198 -3.80 -13.24 -16.80
CA ASN A 198 -4.72 -14.36 -16.66
C ASN A 198 -5.64 -14.50 -17.87
N ARG A 199 -6.24 -15.68 -18.00
CA ARG A 199 -7.31 -15.91 -18.96
C ARG A 199 -8.66 -15.47 -18.39
N SER A 200 -9.55 -14.99 -19.24
CA SER A 200 -10.94 -14.67 -18.89
C SER A 200 -11.98 -15.68 -19.43
N GLY A 201 -11.59 -16.56 -20.33
CA GLY A 201 -12.48 -17.56 -20.95
C GLY A 201 -12.58 -18.88 -20.14
N PHE A 202 -13.59 -19.68 -20.47
CA PHE A 202 -13.83 -20.98 -19.81
C PHE A 202 -12.98 -22.14 -20.35
N SER A 203 -12.30 -21.99 -21.48
CA SER A 203 -11.55 -23.07 -22.15
C SER A 203 -10.09 -22.73 -22.38
N GLY A 204 -9.22 -23.74 -22.16
CA GLY A 204 -7.78 -23.64 -22.39
C GLY A 204 -7.03 -23.05 -21.22
N MET A 205 -5.72 -22.94 -21.36
CA MET A 205 -4.81 -22.33 -20.41
C MET A 205 -4.05 -21.20 -21.10
N ALA A 206 -3.58 -20.23 -20.35
CA ALA A 206 -2.58 -19.29 -20.82
C ALA A 206 -1.23 -20.02 -20.92
N GLU A 207 -0.52 -19.83 -22.02
CA GLU A 207 0.85 -20.30 -22.19
C GLU A 207 1.77 -19.08 -22.18
N LEU A 208 2.59 -19.02 -21.15
CA LEU A 208 3.42 -17.86 -20.82
C LEU A 208 4.90 -18.24 -20.85
N ARG A 209 5.70 -17.41 -21.50
CA ARG A 209 7.17 -17.47 -21.41
C ARG A 209 7.63 -16.37 -20.46
N VAL A 210 8.29 -16.78 -19.37
CA VAL A 210 8.76 -15.87 -18.34
C VAL A 210 10.27 -15.73 -18.42
N SER A 211 10.74 -14.49 -18.37
CA SER A 211 12.16 -14.14 -18.27
C SER A 211 12.38 -13.11 -17.18
N VAL A 212 13.51 -13.19 -16.51
CA VAL A 212 13.92 -12.27 -15.43
C VAL A 212 15.30 -11.73 -15.78
N ASP A 213 15.45 -10.40 -15.80
CA ASP A 213 16.69 -9.71 -16.16
C ASP A 213 17.27 -10.16 -17.51
N GLY A 214 16.38 -10.37 -18.48
CA GLY A 214 16.72 -10.86 -19.83
C GLY A 214 17.09 -12.34 -19.90
N ARG A 215 17.05 -13.08 -18.79
CA ARG A 215 17.34 -14.51 -18.74
C ARG A 215 16.04 -15.29 -18.75
N PHE A 216 15.96 -16.30 -19.63
CA PHE A 216 14.85 -17.23 -19.66
C PHE A 216 14.73 -17.98 -18.32
N MET A 217 13.54 -17.96 -17.74
CA MET A 217 13.25 -18.67 -16.50
C MET A 217 12.48 -19.97 -16.74
N TYR A 218 11.29 -19.87 -17.34
CA TYR A 218 10.46 -21.04 -17.69
C TYR A 218 9.36 -20.69 -18.72
N ASN A 219 8.81 -21.73 -19.34
CA ASN A 219 7.49 -21.68 -19.96
C ASN A 219 6.46 -22.29 -19.00
N GLN A 220 5.29 -21.68 -18.88
CA GLN A 220 4.24 -22.13 -17.97
C GLN A 220 2.93 -22.23 -18.73
N ARG A 221 2.15 -23.28 -18.42
CA ARG A 221 0.74 -23.43 -18.77
C ARG A 221 -0.07 -23.35 -17.49
N SER A 222 -0.98 -22.39 -17.39
CA SER A 222 -1.71 -22.09 -16.13
C SER A 222 -2.95 -21.25 -16.42
N ASP A 223 -3.75 -21.00 -15.41
CA ASP A 223 -4.81 -19.97 -15.50
C ASP A 223 -4.24 -18.56 -15.53
N GLY A 224 -3.00 -18.36 -15.04
CA GLY A 224 -2.32 -17.09 -15.08
C GLY A 224 -1.05 -17.02 -14.24
N LEU A 225 -0.51 -15.82 -14.15
CA LEU A 225 0.66 -15.47 -13.34
C LEU A 225 0.43 -14.12 -12.68
N ILE A 226 0.69 -14.04 -11.39
CA ILE A 226 0.65 -12.82 -10.58
C ILE A 226 2.07 -12.35 -10.35
N VAL A 227 2.33 -11.06 -10.56
CA VAL A 227 3.52 -10.35 -10.13
C VAL A 227 3.07 -9.35 -9.08
N ALA A 228 3.44 -9.55 -7.81
CA ALA A 228 2.93 -8.74 -6.71
C ALA A 228 4.05 -8.04 -5.92
N THR A 229 3.71 -6.84 -5.41
CA THR A 229 4.49 -6.12 -4.40
C THR A 229 4.34 -6.80 -3.04
N PRO A 230 5.13 -6.42 -2.03
CA PRO A 230 4.88 -6.83 -0.64
C PRO A 230 3.46 -6.46 -0.16
N THR A 231 2.93 -5.29 -0.54
CA THR A 231 1.55 -4.90 -0.22
C THR A 231 0.54 -5.86 -0.87
N GLY A 232 0.74 -6.20 -2.14
CA GLY A 232 -0.11 -7.14 -2.88
C GLY A 232 0.04 -8.59 -2.45
N SER A 233 1.07 -8.93 -1.68
CA SER A 233 1.26 -10.31 -1.18
C SER A 233 0.11 -10.78 -0.28
N THR A 234 -0.65 -9.86 0.31
CA THR A 234 -1.85 -10.14 1.11
C THR A 234 -3.16 -10.03 0.32
N ALA A 235 -3.09 -9.75 -1.01
CA ALA A 235 -4.22 -9.66 -1.92
C ALA A 235 -4.42 -10.95 -2.73
N TYR A 236 -4.50 -10.87 -4.07
CA TYR A 236 -4.72 -12.04 -4.91
C TYR A 236 -3.58 -13.07 -4.84
N ALA A 237 -2.35 -12.61 -4.63
CA ALA A 237 -1.21 -13.49 -4.42
C ALA A 237 -1.42 -14.45 -3.22
N LEU A 238 -2.00 -13.96 -2.11
CA LEU A 238 -2.30 -14.81 -0.94
C LEU A 238 -3.34 -15.88 -1.29
N SER A 239 -4.44 -15.51 -1.96
CA SER A 239 -5.47 -16.45 -2.40
C SER A 239 -4.94 -17.51 -3.37
N SER A 240 -3.86 -17.21 -4.08
CA SER A 240 -3.14 -18.10 -5.00
C SER A 240 -1.96 -18.82 -4.33
N GLN A 241 -1.95 -18.92 -2.99
CA GLN A 241 -0.93 -19.63 -2.19
C GLN A 241 0.46 -18.99 -2.24
N GLY A 242 0.55 -17.70 -2.53
CA GLY A 242 1.78 -16.92 -2.40
C GLY A 242 2.16 -16.68 -0.95
N PRO A 243 3.45 -16.45 -0.64
CA PRO A 243 3.89 -16.08 0.70
C PRO A 243 3.47 -14.66 1.04
N ILE A 244 3.23 -14.39 2.33
CA ILE A 244 3.09 -13.03 2.83
C ILE A 244 4.47 -12.40 2.92
N LEU A 245 4.64 -11.25 2.29
CA LEU A 245 5.84 -10.43 2.37
C LEU A 245 5.61 -9.27 3.33
N HIS A 246 6.57 -9.03 4.23
CA HIS A 246 6.51 -7.82 5.07
C HIS A 246 6.54 -6.58 4.16
N PRO A 247 5.73 -5.54 4.42
CA PRO A 247 5.64 -4.36 3.55
C PRO A 247 6.95 -3.65 3.24
N GLN A 248 7.91 -3.72 4.17
CA GLN A 248 9.23 -3.11 4.03
C GLN A 248 10.26 -4.03 3.32
N LEU A 249 9.87 -5.23 2.92
CA LEU A 249 10.75 -6.13 2.19
C LEU A 249 11.00 -5.60 0.77
N GLN A 250 12.25 -5.52 0.37
CA GLN A 250 12.63 -5.18 -1.00
C GLN A 250 12.54 -6.43 -1.89
N GLY A 251 11.33 -6.82 -2.24
CA GLY A 251 11.06 -8.01 -3.03
C GLY A 251 9.82 -7.89 -3.90
N ILE A 252 9.78 -8.70 -4.95
CA ILE A 252 8.62 -8.92 -5.82
C ILE A 252 8.33 -10.41 -5.79
N VAL A 253 7.07 -10.79 -5.69
CA VAL A 253 6.69 -12.21 -5.73
C VAL A 253 6.00 -12.55 -7.03
N LEU A 254 6.41 -13.66 -7.65
CA LEU A 254 5.74 -14.29 -8.78
C LEU A 254 4.94 -15.48 -8.25
N VAL A 255 3.63 -15.48 -8.49
CA VAL A 255 2.72 -16.51 -8.01
C VAL A 255 1.94 -17.09 -9.20
N PRO A 256 2.18 -18.34 -9.60
CA PRO A 256 1.39 -19.03 -10.62
C PRO A 256 -0.05 -19.26 -10.15
N ILE A 257 -1.02 -19.08 -11.03
CA ILE A 257 -2.44 -19.37 -10.78
C ILE A 257 -2.76 -20.70 -11.41
N ALA A 258 -3.13 -21.70 -10.60
CA ALA A 258 -3.47 -23.05 -11.04
C ALA A 258 -2.53 -23.61 -12.13
N PRO A 259 -1.21 -23.70 -11.90
CA PRO A 259 -0.27 -24.17 -12.89
C PRO A 259 -0.49 -25.65 -13.20
N HIS A 260 -0.37 -26.03 -14.47
CA HIS A 260 -0.47 -27.44 -14.88
C HIS A 260 0.72 -28.27 -14.36
N ALA A 261 1.90 -27.66 -14.24
CA ALA A 261 3.10 -28.32 -13.72
C ALA A 261 3.07 -28.37 -12.19
N LEU A 262 3.08 -29.56 -11.61
CA LEU A 262 3.02 -29.78 -10.16
C LEU A 262 4.23 -29.23 -9.39
N SER A 263 5.34 -28.99 -10.07
CA SER A 263 6.58 -28.46 -9.49
C SER A 263 6.62 -26.93 -9.40
N ASN A 264 5.71 -26.22 -10.10
CA ASN A 264 5.67 -24.75 -10.01
C ASN A 264 5.34 -24.30 -8.59
N ARG A 265 6.10 -23.33 -8.11
CA ARG A 265 5.94 -22.72 -6.79
C ARG A 265 6.08 -21.20 -6.93
N PRO A 266 5.44 -20.44 -6.04
CA PRO A 266 5.74 -19.02 -5.90
C PRO A 266 7.23 -18.80 -5.64
N ILE A 267 7.78 -17.73 -6.24
CA ILE A 267 9.17 -17.32 -6.05
C ILE A 267 9.25 -15.85 -5.71
N VAL A 268 10.09 -15.51 -4.75
CA VAL A 268 10.41 -14.12 -4.39
C VAL A 268 11.70 -13.72 -5.07
N LEU A 269 11.68 -12.59 -5.75
CA LEU A 269 12.81 -12.00 -6.46
C LEU A 269 13.19 -10.67 -5.80
N PRO A 270 14.42 -10.17 -5.96
CA PRO A 270 14.78 -8.79 -5.63
C PRO A 270 13.84 -7.79 -6.33
N ASP A 271 13.52 -6.68 -5.68
CA ASP A 271 12.56 -5.71 -6.22
C ASP A 271 13.07 -4.91 -7.41
N ASP A 272 14.38 -4.92 -7.67
CA ASP A 272 15.01 -4.33 -8.85
C ASP A 272 14.97 -5.24 -10.10
N SER A 273 14.49 -6.48 -9.97
CA SER A 273 14.35 -7.42 -11.09
C SER A 273 13.39 -6.90 -12.15
N LYS A 274 13.75 -7.13 -13.42
CA LYS A 274 12.91 -6.83 -14.59
C LYS A 274 12.29 -8.12 -15.09
N ILE A 275 10.98 -8.22 -15.01
CA ILE A 275 10.21 -9.40 -15.38
C ILE A 275 9.59 -9.17 -16.75
N ALA A 276 9.77 -10.11 -17.67
CA ALA A 276 9.10 -10.12 -18.97
C ALA A 276 8.24 -11.37 -19.11
N ILE A 277 6.95 -11.19 -19.41
CA ILE A 277 5.97 -12.24 -19.59
C ILE A 277 5.46 -12.16 -21.02
N GLN A 278 5.86 -13.09 -21.87
CA GLN A 278 5.41 -13.17 -23.26
C GLN A 278 4.26 -14.16 -23.38
N ILE A 279 3.23 -13.79 -24.11
CA ILE A 279 2.11 -14.66 -24.48
C ILE A 279 2.56 -15.55 -25.65
N ILE A 280 2.75 -16.83 -25.39
CA ILE A 280 3.17 -17.83 -26.39
C ILE A 280 2.04 -18.76 -26.82
N GLY A 281 0.86 -18.68 -26.15
CA GLY A 281 -0.34 -19.44 -26.48
C GLY A 281 -1.49 -19.14 -25.51
N GLY A 282 -2.66 -19.65 -25.83
CA GLY A 282 -3.88 -19.42 -25.07
C GLY A 282 -4.87 -18.52 -25.80
N ARG A 283 -6.11 -18.47 -25.29
CA ARG A 283 -7.18 -17.60 -25.78
C ARG A 283 -7.67 -16.70 -24.65
N ASP A 284 -8.19 -15.52 -25.00
CA ASP A 284 -8.79 -14.58 -24.06
C ASP A 284 -7.86 -14.23 -22.88
N VAL A 285 -6.57 -14.07 -23.16
CA VAL A 285 -5.59 -13.69 -22.17
C VAL A 285 -5.65 -12.17 -21.96
N ASN A 286 -5.66 -11.75 -20.69
CA ASN A 286 -5.69 -10.35 -20.31
C ASN A 286 -4.58 -10.07 -19.29
N VAL A 287 -4.25 -8.79 -19.15
CA VAL A 287 -3.50 -8.29 -18.01
C VAL A 287 -4.38 -7.36 -17.19
N ASN A 288 -4.31 -7.52 -15.87
CA ASN A 288 -4.99 -6.68 -14.88
C ASN A 288 -3.98 -5.97 -14.00
N PHE A 289 -4.34 -4.75 -13.56
CA PHE A 289 -3.57 -3.92 -12.64
C PHE A 289 -4.43 -3.65 -11.42
N ASP A 290 -4.06 -4.22 -10.27
CA ASP A 290 -4.81 -4.15 -8.99
C ASP A 290 -6.29 -4.60 -9.12
N MET A 291 -6.62 -5.42 -10.12
CA MET A 291 -8.00 -5.79 -10.46
C MET A 291 -8.94 -4.59 -10.72
N GLN A 292 -8.38 -3.40 -11.06
CA GLN A 292 -9.14 -2.17 -11.29
C GLN A 292 -9.08 -1.69 -12.76
N SER A 293 -8.08 -2.10 -13.50
CA SER A 293 -7.99 -1.88 -14.94
C SER A 293 -7.47 -3.12 -15.64
N PHE A 294 -7.90 -3.35 -16.87
CA PHE A 294 -7.48 -4.52 -17.63
C PHE A 294 -7.30 -4.18 -19.12
N THR A 295 -6.46 -4.96 -19.78
CA THR A 295 -6.23 -4.86 -21.24
C THR A 295 -6.13 -6.26 -21.81
N ALA A 296 -6.81 -6.49 -22.93
CA ALA A 296 -6.71 -7.74 -23.69
C ALA A 296 -5.33 -7.87 -24.34
N LEU A 297 -4.80 -9.08 -24.31
CA LEU A 297 -3.50 -9.42 -24.88
C LEU A 297 -3.65 -10.27 -26.13
N GLU A 298 -2.71 -10.10 -27.04
CA GLU A 298 -2.58 -10.91 -28.25
C GLU A 298 -1.36 -11.83 -28.18
N LEU A 299 -1.32 -12.81 -29.06
CA LEU A 299 -0.16 -13.70 -29.20
C LEU A 299 1.10 -12.87 -29.50
N ASN A 300 2.19 -13.19 -28.83
CA ASN A 300 3.48 -12.50 -28.84
C ASN A 300 3.54 -11.15 -28.12
N ASP A 301 2.45 -10.64 -27.55
CA ASP A 301 2.55 -9.50 -26.63
C ASP A 301 3.49 -9.85 -25.48
N THR A 302 4.25 -8.88 -25.06
CA THR A 302 5.13 -8.99 -23.88
C THR A 302 4.73 -7.97 -22.82
N ILE A 303 4.47 -8.44 -21.63
CA ILE A 303 4.24 -7.60 -20.45
C ILE A 303 5.57 -7.46 -19.71
N GLU A 304 6.12 -6.25 -19.69
CA GLU A 304 7.32 -5.91 -18.96
C GLU A 304 6.94 -5.31 -17.62
N VAL A 305 7.32 -5.95 -16.52
CA VAL A 305 7.02 -5.52 -15.16
C VAL A 305 8.32 -5.22 -14.41
N ARG A 306 8.34 -4.10 -13.71
CA ARG A 306 9.46 -3.71 -12.84
C ARG A 306 8.96 -2.89 -11.66
N ARG A 307 9.79 -2.71 -10.65
CA ARG A 307 9.53 -1.72 -9.60
C ARG A 307 9.43 -0.32 -10.21
N SER A 308 8.41 0.43 -9.81
CA SER A 308 8.28 1.84 -10.18
C SER A 308 9.34 2.69 -9.48
N LYS A 309 9.71 3.79 -10.12
CA LYS A 309 10.52 4.84 -9.48
C LYS A 309 9.74 5.62 -8.41
N HIS A 310 8.42 5.51 -8.41
CA HIS A 310 7.55 6.16 -7.46
C HIS A 310 7.29 5.25 -6.26
N THR A 311 7.18 5.87 -5.09
CA THR A 311 6.70 5.27 -3.84
C THR A 311 5.51 6.07 -3.34
N VAL A 312 4.70 5.47 -2.48
CA VAL A 312 3.60 6.15 -1.80
C VAL A 312 3.87 6.14 -0.31
N PRO A 313 3.99 7.33 0.32
CA PRO A 313 4.09 7.42 1.76
C PRO A 313 2.73 7.12 2.40
N PHE A 314 2.72 6.20 3.36
CA PHE A 314 1.60 5.96 4.27
C PHE A 314 1.90 6.57 5.61
N LEU A 315 0.90 7.17 6.23
CA LEU A 315 0.97 7.64 7.60
C LEU A 315 0.04 6.78 8.43
N HIS A 316 0.62 6.15 9.45
CA HIS A 316 -0.09 5.30 10.41
C HIS A 316 -0.16 6.00 11.77
N PRO A 317 -1.17 5.73 12.60
CA PRO A 317 -1.16 6.16 13.99
C PRO A 317 0.06 5.62 14.74
N VAL A 318 0.56 6.37 15.72
CA VAL A 318 1.66 5.90 16.57
C VAL A 318 1.26 4.62 17.30
N GLY A 319 2.14 3.62 17.24
CA GLY A 319 1.90 2.28 17.76
C GLY A 319 1.22 1.34 16.78
N TYR A 320 1.15 1.71 15.50
CA TYR A 320 0.71 0.79 14.44
C TYR A 320 1.55 -0.48 14.43
N SER A 321 0.90 -1.62 14.26
CA SER A 321 1.56 -2.91 14.12
C SER A 321 0.99 -3.71 12.96
N TYR A 322 1.83 -3.92 11.95
CA TYR A 322 1.49 -4.79 10.81
C TYR A 322 1.12 -6.21 11.26
N TYR A 323 1.80 -6.73 12.30
CA TYR A 323 1.50 -8.05 12.82
C TYR A 323 0.14 -8.13 13.52
N ALA A 324 -0.29 -7.05 14.19
CA ALA A 324 -1.64 -6.98 14.75
C ALA A 324 -2.70 -6.98 13.64
N THR A 325 -2.45 -6.24 12.55
CA THR A 325 -3.31 -6.26 11.36
C THR A 325 -3.39 -7.66 10.74
N LEU A 326 -2.27 -8.38 10.61
CA LEU A 326 -2.24 -9.76 10.11
C LEU A 326 -3.10 -10.70 10.98
N ARG A 327 -2.91 -10.65 12.33
CA ARG A 327 -3.71 -11.49 13.25
C ARG A 327 -5.19 -11.22 13.09
N LYS A 328 -5.60 -9.95 13.12
CA LYS A 328 -7.03 -9.56 12.99
C LYS A 328 -7.64 -9.94 11.65
N LYS A 329 -6.88 -9.80 10.55
CA LYS A 329 -7.37 -10.07 9.20
C LYS A 329 -7.38 -11.54 8.83
N LEU A 330 -6.42 -12.31 9.32
CA LEU A 330 -6.21 -13.71 8.93
C LEU A 330 -6.62 -14.68 10.03
N HIS A 331 -7.11 -14.17 11.16
CA HIS A 331 -7.52 -14.99 12.33
C HIS A 331 -6.39 -15.94 12.77
N TRP A 332 -5.14 -15.41 12.78
CA TRP A 332 -3.99 -16.22 13.16
C TRP A 332 -3.95 -16.43 14.66
N ASN A 333 -3.85 -17.69 15.06
CA ASN A 333 -3.71 -18.11 16.46
C ASN A 333 -4.84 -17.63 17.39
N GLU A 334 -6.05 -17.41 16.86
CA GLU A 334 -7.23 -17.27 17.68
C GLU A 334 -7.53 -18.63 18.33
N HIS A 335 -7.00 -18.87 19.54
CA HIS A 335 -7.46 -19.96 20.37
C HIS A 335 -8.83 -19.63 20.95
N PRO A 336 -9.77 -20.58 21.00
CA PRO A 336 -11.10 -20.34 21.61
C PRO A 336 -11.07 -19.96 23.10
N SER A 337 -9.90 -20.05 23.73
CA SER A 337 -9.68 -19.77 25.17
C SER A 337 -8.90 -18.50 25.48
N SER A 338 -8.51 -17.69 24.49
CA SER A 338 -7.74 -16.46 24.73
C SER A 338 -8.59 -15.21 24.44
N GLU A 339 -9.58 -14.95 25.29
CA GLU A 339 -10.28 -13.65 25.33
C GLU A 339 -9.49 -12.56 26.08
N GLU A 340 -8.24 -12.81 26.52
CA GLU A 340 -7.57 -11.94 27.51
C GLU A 340 -6.37 -11.13 26.99
N ASP A 341 -5.97 -11.20 25.70
CA ASP A 341 -4.74 -10.50 25.24
C ASP A 341 -4.99 -9.27 24.34
N ASP A 342 -6.19 -8.72 24.29
CA ASP A 342 -6.49 -7.53 23.45
C ASP A 342 -6.21 -6.17 24.15
N ASP A 343 -5.65 -6.16 25.36
CA ASP A 343 -5.37 -4.97 26.18
C ASP A 343 -3.87 -4.83 26.58
N ALA A 344 -2.92 -5.07 25.67
CA ALA A 344 -1.52 -4.76 25.96
C ALA A 344 -0.94 -3.77 24.94
#